data_5ac41dc998e4db887b5c26069900ee38
#
_entry.id   5ac41dc998e4db887b5c26069900ee38
#
_cell.length_a   1.000
_cell.length_b   1.000
_cell.length_c   1.000
_cell.angle_alpha   90.00
_cell.angle_beta   90.00
_cell.angle_gamma   90.00
#
_symmetry.space_group_name_H-M   'P 1'
#
loop_
_entity.id
_entity.type
_entity.pdbx_description
1 polymer ?
#
loop_
_entity_poly.entity_id
_entity_poly.type
_entity_poly.pdbx_seq_one_letter_code
_entity_poly.pdbx_strand_id
1 'polypeptide(L)'
;MGMTYDQMAQWVEEYFAAFNSYGQDPEKIRRMDEYFSKDFVFNPFIAYVGKVSGRDEWYKVLLSHPSGIERLTPEDVVIDERRQAFVAQIKTDLIDRDSRQVLLTKRYLARYPLVEEDGKMKIAQLDFFWEILPAGALEIDDVFERDWKRQGKPGT
;
A
#
# COMPACT_ATOMS: atom_id res chain seq x y z
N MET A 1 0.82 -19.69 14.20
CA MET A 1 2.09 -20.28 13.77
C MET A 1 2.61 -19.57 12.52
N GLY A 2 3.88 -19.23 12.47
CA GLY A 2 4.47 -18.47 11.38
C GLY A 2 4.57 -19.26 10.07
N MET A 3 4.78 -18.53 8.98
CA MET A 3 5.05 -19.09 7.66
C MET A 3 6.55 -19.38 7.50
N THR A 4 6.89 -20.41 6.72
CA THR A 4 8.26 -20.63 6.25
C THR A 4 8.63 -19.58 5.22
N TYR A 5 9.94 -19.51 4.88
CA TYR A 5 10.42 -18.61 3.83
C TYR A 5 9.65 -18.79 2.52
N ASP A 6 9.48 -20.02 2.06
CA ASP A 6 8.80 -20.31 0.79
C ASP A 6 7.32 -19.93 0.85
N GLN A 7 6.67 -20.18 1.97
CA GLN A 7 5.29 -19.75 2.19
C GLN A 7 5.16 -18.22 2.19
N MET A 8 6.12 -17.53 2.81
CA MET A 8 6.14 -16.06 2.80
C MET A 8 6.37 -15.51 1.39
N ALA A 9 7.28 -16.12 0.62
CA ALA A 9 7.55 -15.69 -0.75
C ALA A 9 6.29 -15.78 -1.61
N GLN A 10 5.56 -16.89 -1.53
CA GLN A 10 4.30 -17.07 -2.23
C GLN A 10 3.23 -16.08 -1.74
N TRP A 11 3.12 -15.92 -0.42
CA TRP A 11 2.16 -15.01 0.20
C TRP A 11 2.37 -13.55 -0.26
N VAL A 12 3.63 -13.12 -0.39
CA VAL A 12 3.98 -11.78 -0.87
C VAL A 12 3.51 -11.57 -2.31
N GLU A 13 3.74 -12.54 -3.19
CA GLU A 13 3.26 -12.47 -4.58
C GLU A 13 1.74 -12.37 -4.64
N GLU A 14 1.04 -13.18 -3.87
CA GLU A 14 -0.41 -13.18 -3.79
C GLU A 14 -0.95 -11.85 -3.24
N TYR A 15 -0.29 -11.29 -2.23
CA TYR A 15 -0.65 -9.99 -1.67
C TYR A 15 -0.58 -8.86 -2.71
N PHE A 16 0.54 -8.74 -3.42
CA PHE A 16 0.67 -7.68 -4.42
C PHE A 16 -0.32 -7.84 -5.58
N ALA A 17 -0.56 -9.07 -6.00
CA ALA A 17 -1.59 -9.35 -7.01
C ALA A 17 -2.99 -8.97 -6.52
N ALA A 18 -3.32 -9.30 -5.28
CA ALA A 18 -4.60 -8.94 -4.67
C ALA A 18 -4.74 -7.42 -4.50
N PHE A 19 -3.69 -6.75 -4.05
CA PHE A 19 -3.70 -5.29 -3.92
C PHE A 19 -3.99 -4.61 -5.25
N ASN A 20 -3.30 -5.02 -6.31
CA ASN A 20 -3.52 -4.47 -7.65
C ASN A 20 -4.93 -4.75 -8.19
N SER A 21 -5.55 -5.86 -7.79
CA SER A 21 -6.89 -6.24 -8.24
C SER A 21 -8.01 -5.62 -7.40
N TYR A 22 -7.81 -5.46 -6.09
CA TYR A 22 -8.90 -5.16 -5.15
C TYR A 22 -8.65 -3.94 -4.27
N GLY A 23 -7.39 -3.55 -4.05
CA GLY A 23 -7.01 -2.60 -3.00
C GLY A 23 -7.52 -1.18 -3.20
N GLN A 24 -7.97 -0.82 -4.39
CA GLN A 24 -8.48 0.52 -4.70
C GLN A 24 -9.85 0.44 -5.40
N ASP A 25 -10.53 -0.68 -5.26
CA ASP A 25 -11.88 -0.89 -5.78
C ASP A 25 -12.87 -0.85 -4.62
N PRO A 26 -13.79 0.14 -4.57
CA PRO A 26 -14.72 0.28 -3.44
C PRO A 26 -15.66 -0.92 -3.28
N GLU A 27 -15.93 -1.68 -4.34
CA GLU A 27 -16.77 -2.86 -4.27
C GLU A 27 -16.02 -4.12 -3.83
N LYS A 28 -14.70 -4.15 -3.98
CA LYS A 28 -13.88 -5.35 -3.77
C LYS A 28 -12.82 -5.21 -2.66
N ILE A 29 -12.62 -4.03 -2.12
CA ILE A 29 -11.55 -3.76 -1.16
C ILE A 29 -11.62 -4.67 0.07
N ARG A 30 -12.81 -5.13 0.46
CA ARG A 30 -12.97 -6.04 1.59
C ARG A 30 -12.30 -7.40 1.38
N ARG A 31 -11.95 -7.77 0.15
CA ARG A 31 -11.11 -8.93 -0.12
C ARG A 31 -9.70 -8.76 0.45
N MET A 32 -9.26 -7.54 0.67
CA MET A 32 -7.97 -7.25 1.32
C MET A 32 -7.96 -7.57 2.82
N ASP A 33 -9.09 -7.87 3.43
CA ASP A 33 -9.18 -8.35 4.81
C ASP A 33 -8.39 -9.66 5.03
N GLU A 34 -8.13 -10.41 3.96
CA GLU A 34 -7.27 -11.59 3.99
C GLU A 34 -5.79 -11.24 4.27
N TYR A 35 -5.38 -10.00 3.97
CA TYR A 35 -3.99 -9.58 4.03
C TYR A 35 -3.69 -8.52 5.08
N PHE A 36 -4.63 -7.65 5.42
CA PHE A 36 -4.45 -6.62 6.44
C PHE A 36 -5.12 -7.02 7.75
N SER A 37 -4.38 -6.89 8.85
CA SER A 37 -4.96 -7.12 10.17
C SER A 37 -5.98 -6.03 10.51
N LYS A 38 -6.91 -6.34 11.39
CA LYS A 38 -7.93 -5.38 11.85
C LYS A 38 -7.31 -4.12 12.46
N ASP A 39 -6.23 -4.31 13.22
CA ASP A 39 -5.51 -3.23 13.90
C ASP A 39 -4.31 -2.71 13.09
N PHE A 40 -4.34 -2.91 11.77
CA PHE A 40 -3.30 -2.46 10.85
C PHE A 40 -2.95 -0.99 11.06
N VAL A 41 -1.67 -0.67 10.95
CA VAL A 41 -1.16 0.71 11.01
C VAL A 41 -0.38 1.03 9.75
N PHE A 42 -0.77 2.11 9.10
CA PHE A 42 0.00 2.72 8.03
C PHE A 42 0.89 3.82 8.62
N ASN A 43 2.18 3.69 8.44
CA ASN A 43 3.17 4.60 8.99
C ASN A 43 4.07 5.15 7.87
N PRO A 44 3.64 6.21 7.17
CA PRO A 44 4.46 6.85 6.16
C PRO A 44 5.49 7.75 6.81
N PHE A 45 6.76 7.62 6.45
CA PHE A 45 7.82 8.51 6.91
C PHE A 45 7.98 9.69 5.96
N ILE A 46 6.89 10.43 5.74
CA ILE A 46 6.82 11.61 4.89
C ILE A 46 6.10 12.75 5.61
N ALA A 47 6.53 13.97 5.35
CA ALA A 47 6.18 15.13 6.18
C ALA A 47 4.70 15.55 6.17
N TYR A 48 3.94 15.17 5.14
CA TYR A 48 2.59 15.69 4.92
C TYR A 48 1.47 14.62 5.02
N VAL A 49 1.83 13.40 5.32
CA VAL A 49 0.85 12.34 5.57
C VAL A 49 1.09 11.78 6.96
N GLY A 50 0.08 11.82 7.79
CA GLY A 50 0.13 11.30 9.14
C GLY A 50 -0.05 9.80 9.22
N LYS A 51 0.26 9.24 10.39
CA LYS A 51 0.03 7.85 10.73
C LYS A 51 -1.47 7.55 10.70
N VAL A 52 -1.84 6.44 10.07
CA VAL A 52 -3.23 5.96 9.99
C VAL A 52 -3.35 4.67 10.78
N SER A 53 -4.26 4.64 11.76
CA SER A 53 -4.48 3.49 12.61
C SER A 53 -5.82 2.84 12.33
N GLY A 54 -5.80 1.53 12.13
CA GLY A 54 -6.96 0.72 11.82
C GLY A 54 -7.13 0.44 10.33
N ARG A 55 -7.50 -0.81 10.04
CA ARG A 55 -7.71 -1.27 8.67
C ARG A 55 -8.77 -0.46 7.94
N ASP A 56 -9.88 -0.15 8.60
CA ASP A 56 -10.98 0.60 7.98
C ASP A 56 -10.57 2.03 7.63
N GLU A 57 -9.78 2.68 8.47
CA GLU A 57 -9.24 4.01 8.18
C GLU A 57 -8.23 3.95 7.03
N TRP A 58 -7.44 2.89 6.96
CA TRP A 58 -6.54 2.65 5.83
C TRP A 58 -7.30 2.51 4.50
N TYR A 59 -8.42 1.79 4.50
CA TYR A 59 -9.23 1.64 3.30
C TYR A 59 -9.83 2.98 2.84
N LYS A 60 -10.18 3.86 3.76
CA LYS A 60 -10.62 5.22 3.41
C LYS A 60 -9.52 5.99 2.67
N VAL A 61 -8.26 5.83 3.09
CA VAL A 61 -7.11 6.43 2.39
C VAL A 61 -6.99 5.88 0.97
N LEU A 62 -7.01 4.56 0.83
CA LEU A 62 -6.90 3.89 -0.48
C LEU A 62 -8.02 4.28 -1.45
N LEU A 63 -9.21 4.54 -0.94
CA LEU A 63 -10.38 4.92 -1.74
C LEU A 63 -10.53 6.43 -1.93
N SER A 64 -9.67 7.24 -1.32
CA SER A 64 -9.80 8.70 -1.31
C SER A 64 -9.37 9.39 -2.60
N HIS A 65 -8.75 8.66 -3.52
CA HIS A 65 -8.21 9.21 -4.77
C HIS A 65 -8.65 8.37 -5.99
N PRO A 66 -9.96 8.31 -6.27
CA PRO A 66 -10.49 7.43 -7.32
C PRO A 66 -10.03 7.77 -8.73
N SER A 67 -9.57 9.00 -9.00
CA SER A 67 -9.06 9.38 -10.32
C SER A 67 -7.65 8.85 -10.60
N GLY A 68 -6.87 8.55 -9.56
CA GLY A 68 -5.51 8.02 -9.67
C GLY A 68 -5.37 6.67 -9.00
N ILE A 69 -4.97 5.66 -9.76
CA ILE A 69 -4.81 4.28 -9.26
C ILE A 69 -3.33 3.95 -9.19
N GLU A 70 -2.90 3.41 -8.06
CA GLU A 70 -1.55 2.91 -7.90
C GLU A 70 -1.47 1.45 -8.33
N ARG A 71 -0.52 1.13 -9.21
CA ARG A 71 -0.14 -0.24 -9.54
C ARG A 71 1.23 -0.52 -8.94
N LEU A 72 1.29 -1.51 -8.08
CA LEU A 72 2.50 -1.88 -7.36
C LEU A 72 3.19 -3.06 -8.05
N THR A 73 4.48 -2.91 -8.33
CA THR A 73 5.32 -3.98 -8.87
C THR A 73 6.50 -4.17 -7.91
N PRO A 74 6.56 -5.24 -7.14
CA PRO A 74 7.72 -5.53 -6.30
C PRO A 74 8.91 -5.87 -7.20
N GLU A 75 9.97 -5.06 -7.14
CA GLU A 75 11.20 -5.28 -7.90
C GLU A 75 12.19 -6.14 -7.14
N ASP A 76 12.17 -6.06 -5.82
CA ASP A 76 13.00 -6.86 -4.94
C ASP A 76 12.28 -7.06 -3.60
N VAL A 77 12.41 -8.25 -3.03
CA VAL A 77 11.77 -8.60 -1.76
C VAL A 77 12.79 -9.32 -0.87
N VAL A 78 12.97 -8.79 0.33
CA VAL A 78 13.80 -9.41 1.37
C VAL A 78 12.88 -9.97 2.44
N ILE A 79 12.97 -11.27 2.69
CA ILE A 79 12.11 -11.98 3.63
C ILE A 79 12.91 -12.35 4.87
N ASP A 80 12.36 -12.03 6.03
CA ASP A 80 12.87 -12.50 7.32
C ASP A 80 11.84 -13.45 7.94
N GLU A 81 12.07 -14.75 7.75
CA GLU A 81 11.21 -15.80 8.31
C GLU A 81 11.18 -15.74 9.84
N ARG A 82 12.31 -15.46 10.46
CA ARG A 82 12.44 -15.45 11.92
C ARG A 82 11.59 -14.35 12.56
N ARG A 83 11.56 -13.16 11.94
CA ARG A 83 10.77 -12.04 12.42
C ARG A 83 9.35 -12.02 11.86
N GLN A 84 9.05 -12.91 10.90
CA GLN A 84 7.78 -12.86 10.16
C GLN A 84 7.54 -11.46 9.59
N ALA A 85 8.48 -10.99 8.79
CA ALA A 85 8.42 -9.68 8.15
C ALA A 85 9.09 -9.74 6.78
N PHE A 86 8.71 -8.82 5.91
CA PHE A 86 9.43 -8.63 4.65
C PHE A 86 9.62 -7.15 4.35
N VAL A 87 10.62 -6.87 3.53
CA VAL A 87 10.89 -5.56 2.98
C VAL A 87 10.80 -5.67 1.46
N ALA A 88 10.09 -4.76 0.83
CA ALA A 88 9.95 -4.74 -0.61
C ALA A 88 10.40 -3.38 -1.18
N GLN A 89 11.19 -3.44 -2.26
CA GLN A 89 11.41 -2.31 -3.13
C GLN A 89 10.33 -2.35 -4.20
N ILE A 90 9.46 -1.35 -4.22
CA ILE A 90 8.25 -1.36 -5.03
C ILE A 90 8.32 -0.25 -6.06
N LYS A 91 8.21 -0.62 -7.33
CA LYS A 91 7.93 0.33 -8.40
C LYS A 91 6.43 0.61 -8.38
N THR A 92 6.07 1.86 -8.22
CA THR A 92 4.67 2.29 -8.20
C THR A 92 4.38 3.15 -9.42
N ASP A 93 3.49 2.67 -10.26
CA ASP A 93 2.94 3.46 -11.37
C ASP A 93 1.62 4.09 -10.91
N LEU A 94 1.54 5.41 -10.94
CA LEU A 94 0.29 6.12 -10.73
C LEU A 94 -0.41 6.29 -12.07
N ILE A 95 -1.58 5.67 -12.19
CA ILE A 95 -2.32 5.54 -13.44
C ILE A 95 -3.57 6.40 -13.36
N ASP A 96 -3.80 7.22 -14.38
CA ASP A 96 -5.07 7.91 -14.53
C ASP A 96 -6.18 6.90 -14.83
N ARG A 97 -7.24 6.90 -14.00
CA ARG A 97 -8.29 5.89 -14.10
C ARG A 97 -9.00 5.93 -15.46
N ASP A 98 -9.26 7.11 -15.98
CA ASP A 98 -10.05 7.28 -17.21
C ASP A 98 -9.22 7.03 -18.47
N SER A 99 -8.06 7.68 -18.59
CA SER A 99 -7.19 7.53 -19.77
C SER A 99 -6.32 6.28 -19.72
N ARG A 100 -6.13 5.68 -18.56
CA ARG A 100 -5.25 4.53 -18.32
C ARG A 100 -3.76 4.84 -18.56
N GLN A 101 -3.41 6.11 -18.67
CA GLN A 101 -2.04 6.54 -18.84
C GLN A 101 -1.29 6.57 -17.51
N VAL A 102 -0.02 6.20 -17.54
CA VAL A 102 0.87 6.36 -16.39
C VAL A 102 1.24 7.83 -16.27
N LEU A 103 0.85 8.46 -15.17
CA LEU A 103 1.11 9.87 -14.88
C LEU A 103 2.52 10.08 -14.33
N LEU A 104 2.94 9.16 -13.46
CA LEU A 104 4.28 9.15 -12.90
C LEU A 104 4.63 7.76 -12.39
N THR A 105 5.93 7.51 -12.25
CA THR A 105 6.47 6.31 -11.62
C THR A 105 7.34 6.72 -10.45
N LYS A 106 7.15 6.06 -9.32
CA LYS A 106 7.90 6.33 -8.11
C LYS A 106 8.24 5.03 -7.40
N ARG A 107 9.36 4.99 -6.70
CA ARG A 107 9.75 3.82 -5.92
C ARG A 107 9.51 4.03 -4.45
N TYR A 108 9.03 2.96 -3.81
CA TYR A 108 8.88 2.87 -2.36
C TYR A 108 9.83 1.80 -1.83
N LEU A 109 10.37 2.04 -0.65
CA LEU A 109 10.96 0.99 0.16
C LEU A 109 10.05 0.80 1.37
N ALA A 110 9.46 -0.38 1.50
CA ALA A 110 8.41 -0.62 2.47
C ALA A 110 8.72 -1.85 3.31
N ARG A 111 8.50 -1.73 4.62
CA ARG A 111 8.66 -2.81 5.59
C ARG A 111 7.30 -3.25 6.09
N TYR A 112 7.06 -4.57 6.06
CA TYR A 112 5.79 -5.20 6.37
C TYR A 112 5.97 -6.25 7.48
N PRO A 113 5.85 -5.88 8.76
CA PRO A 113 5.74 -6.88 9.82
C PRO A 113 4.39 -7.59 9.74
N LEU A 114 4.40 -8.91 9.92
CA LEU A 114 3.20 -9.74 9.90
C LEU A 114 2.78 -10.13 11.31
N VAL A 115 1.51 -10.43 11.47
CA VAL A 115 0.91 -10.91 12.72
C VAL A 115 -0.10 -12.00 12.40
N GLU A 116 -0.25 -12.97 13.29
CA GLU A 116 -1.30 -13.97 13.19
C GLU A 116 -2.62 -13.39 13.68
N GLU A 117 -3.66 -13.52 12.86
CA GLU A 117 -5.02 -13.11 13.17
C GLU A 117 -5.99 -14.13 12.57
N ASP A 118 -6.85 -14.69 13.39
CA ASP A 118 -7.83 -15.70 12.97
C ASP A 118 -7.20 -16.90 12.23
N GLY A 119 -6.03 -17.33 12.70
CA GLY A 119 -5.29 -18.46 12.12
C GLY A 119 -4.55 -18.17 10.83
N LYS A 120 -4.49 -16.91 10.40
CA LYS A 120 -3.80 -16.48 9.17
C LYS A 120 -2.78 -15.39 9.47
N MET A 121 -1.71 -15.37 8.69
CA MET A 121 -0.73 -14.29 8.76
C MET A 121 -1.25 -13.09 7.97
N LYS A 122 -1.21 -11.91 8.60
CA LYS A 122 -1.67 -10.64 8.02
C LYS A 122 -0.67 -9.54 8.29
N ILE A 123 -0.70 -8.50 7.48
CA ILE A 123 0.15 -7.32 7.66
C ILE A 123 -0.33 -6.55 8.89
N ALA A 124 0.56 -6.42 9.87
CA ALA A 124 0.28 -5.64 11.09
C ALA A 124 0.53 -4.16 10.89
N GLN A 125 1.53 -3.84 10.08
CA GLN A 125 1.99 -2.47 9.88
C GLN A 125 2.66 -2.33 8.53
N LEU A 126 2.56 -1.14 7.96
CA LEU A 126 3.27 -0.76 6.76
C LEU A 126 4.09 0.49 7.07
N ASP A 127 5.40 0.31 7.20
CA ASP A 127 6.36 1.40 7.28
C ASP A 127 6.87 1.67 5.88
N PHE A 128 6.70 2.87 5.36
CA PHE A 128 7.19 3.10 4.03
C PHE A 128 7.91 4.44 3.84
N PHE A 129 8.89 4.38 2.95
CA PHE A 129 9.70 5.51 2.50
C PHE A 129 9.60 5.56 0.99
N TRP A 130 9.47 6.73 0.44
CA TRP A 130 9.43 6.84 -1.02
C TRP A 130 10.58 7.68 -1.57
N GLU A 131 10.82 7.48 -2.86
CA GLU A 131 11.78 8.22 -3.63
C GLU A 131 11.42 9.71 -3.67
N ILE A 132 12.40 10.57 -3.51
CA ILE A 132 12.24 12.01 -3.72
C ILE A 132 12.53 12.29 -5.21
N LEU A 133 11.54 12.77 -5.92
CA LEU A 133 11.67 13.12 -7.32
C LEU A 133 12.35 14.51 -7.47
N PRO A 134 12.95 14.80 -8.65
CA PRO A 134 13.55 16.10 -8.89
C PRO A 134 12.56 17.25 -8.70
N ALA A 135 13.07 18.43 -8.33
CA ALA A 135 12.25 19.63 -8.15
C ALA A 135 11.49 19.95 -9.47
N GLY A 136 10.20 20.24 -9.33
CA GLY A 136 9.31 20.53 -10.46
C GLY A 136 8.68 19.29 -11.11
N ALA A 137 9.08 18.07 -10.71
CA ALA A 137 8.40 16.87 -11.17
C ALA A 137 7.01 16.75 -10.52
N LEU A 138 6.08 16.10 -11.24
CA LEU A 138 4.77 15.79 -10.71
C LEU A 138 4.91 14.78 -9.56
N GLU A 139 4.32 15.08 -8.41
CA GLU A 139 4.29 14.21 -7.24
C GLU A 139 2.93 13.52 -7.08
N ILE A 140 2.93 12.41 -6.34
CA ILE A 140 1.70 11.65 -6.10
C ILE A 140 0.62 12.51 -5.44
N ASP A 141 1.00 13.33 -4.47
CA ASP A 141 0.07 14.22 -3.77
C ASP A 141 -0.58 15.25 -4.69
N ASP A 142 0.15 15.74 -5.68
CA ASP A 142 -0.40 16.67 -6.66
C ASP A 142 -1.58 16.05 -7.41
N VAL A 143 -1.49 14.77 -7.71
CA VAL A 143 -2.55 14.01 -8.38
C VAL A 143 -3.70 13.73 -7.42
N PHE A 144 -3.40 13.29 -6.21
CA PHE A 144 -4.42 12.98 -5.19
C PHE A 144 -5.19 14.22 -4.74
N GLU A 145 -4.56 15.39 -4.73
CA GLU A 145 -5.22 16.65 -4.38
C GLU A 145 -6.43 16.96 -5.25
N ARG A 146 -6.50 16.46 -6.46
CA ARG A 146 -7.66 16.61 -7.33
C ARG A 146 -8.93 16.09 -6.67
N ASP A 147 -8.82 14.92 -6.05
CA ASP A 147 -9.93 14.28 -5.35
C ASP A 147 -10.12 14.85 -3.95
N TRP A 148 -9.02 15.11 -3.23
CA TRP A 148 -9.07 15.66 -1.87
C TRP A 148 -9.69 17.04 -1.80
N LYS A 149 -9.54 17.86 -2.82
CA LYS A 149 -10.22 19.17 -2.92
C LYS A 149 -11.73 19.04 -3.03
N ARG A 150 -12.22 17.93 -3.59
CA ARG A 150 -13.65 17.67 -3.76
C ARG A 150 -14.29 17.03 -2.52
N GLN A 151 -13.61 16.13 -1.86
CA GLN A 151 -14.19 15.25 -0.84
C GLN A 151 -13.48 15.30 0.53
N GLY A 152 -12.43 16.10 0.65
CA GLY A 152 -11.62 16.18 1.86
C GLY A 152 -10.46 15.20 1.87
N LYS A 153 -9.34 15.63 2.46
CA LYS A 153 -8.16 14.80 2.63
C LYS A 153 -8.38 13.83 3.81
N PRO A 154 -8.15 12.51 3.65
CA PRO A 154 -8.29 11.57 4.74
C PRO A 154 -7.25 11.81 5.83
N GLY A 155 -7.60 11.54 7.10
CA GLY A 155 -6.70 11.68 8.23
C GLY A 155 -6.52 13.11 8.76
N THR A 156 -7.32 14.05 8.30
CA THR A 156 -7.32 15.44 8.79
C THR A 156 -8.50 15.74 9.71
#